data_9a9910ad2d13b4d4a0f560acc9c1bc5b
#
_entry.id   9a9910ad2d13b4d4a0f560acc9c1bc5b
#
_cell.length_a   1.000
_cell.length_b   1.000
_cell.length_c   1.000
_cell.angle_alpha   90.00
_cell.angle_beta   90.00
_cell.angle_gamma   90.00
#
_symmetry.space_group_name_H-M   'P 1'
#
loop_
_entity.id
_entity.type
_entity.pdbx_description
1 polymer ?
#
loop_
_entity_poly.entity_id
_entity_poly.type
_entity_poly.pdbx_seq_one_letter_code
_entity_poly.pdbx_strand_id
1 'polypeptide(L)'
;MREDICSIPVNDVFMPKDGCPFCRMRDMLEDRMATYITGAAMMEPDVRVETNRLGFCTEHFNQILARGSRLSVALILESLLATVREEVFPQGKVPAKKIVAAAHARQEHCFICENIEKNTAHLLDSTLKLWQTDEEFRQLYSQQPYICLPHYGMVLEAAMKLPRKVFPLFCLLYTSPSPRD
;
A
#
# COMPACT_ATOMS: atom_id res chain seq x y z
N MET A 1 10.96 23.34 0.14
CA MET A 1 10.33 22.02 -0.10
C MET A 1 9.24 22.19 -1.13
N ARG A 2 9.26 21.44 -2.20
CA ARG A 2 8.28 21.56 -3.29
C ARG A 2 6.94 20.94 -2.86
N GLU A 3 5.86 21.69 -3.02
CA GLU A 3 4.50 21.24 -2.68
C GLU A 3 3.69 21.02 -3.97
N ASP A 4 3.54 19.78 -4.35
CA ASP A 4 2.60 19.33 -5.37
C ASP A 4 1.84 18.09 -4.88
N ILE A 5 0.82 17.68 -5.62
CA ILE A 5 -0.06 16.56 -5.24
C ILE A 5 0.70 15.25 -4.96
N CYS A 6 1.86 15.05 -5.58
CA CYS A 6 2.68 13.85 -5.40
C CYS A 6 3.69 13.99 -4.27
N SER A 7 4.15 15.23 -3.98
CA SER A 7 5.17 15.50 -2.96
C SER A 7 4.59 15.63 -1.55
N ILE A 8 3.37 16.14 -1.42
CA ILE A 8 2.71 16.31 -0.11
C ILE A 8 2.66 14.98 0.69
N PRO A 9 2.14 13.86 0.17
CA PRO A 9 2.09 12.62 0.94
C PRO A 9 3.46 12.08 1.33
N VAL A 10 4.47 12.32 0.49
CA VAL A 10 5.85 11.91 0.78
C VAL A 10 6.42 12.78 1.90
N ASN A 11 6.28 14.10 1.81
CA ASN A 11 6.73 15.01 2.84
C ASN A 11 6.09 14.70 4.20
N ASP A 12 4.77 14.48 4.23
CA ASP A 12 4.00 14.17 5.44
C ASP A 12 4.58 12.96 6.20
N VAL A 13 4.99 11.91 5.48
CA VAL A 13 5.51 10.69 6.12
C VAL A 13 7.00 10.81 6.51
N PHE A 14 7.74 11.76 5.95
CA PHE A 14 9.13 12.01 6.32
C PHE A 14 9.28 13.05 7.44
N MET A 15 8.33 13.95 7.65
CA MET A 15 8.39 15.02 8.65
C MET A 15 8.53 14.55 10.11
N PRO A 16 7.85 13.49 10.60
CA PRO A 16 7.86 13.12 12.02
C PRO A 16 9.22 12.67 12.56
N LYS A 17 10.10 12.05 11.76
CA LYS A 17 11.44 11.57 12.15
C LYS A 17 11.46 10.63 13.38
N ASP A 18 10.41 9.86 13.60
CA ASP A 18 10.20 9.02 14.77
C ASP A 18 10.26 7.52 14.49
N GLY A 19 10.68 7.13 13.27
CA GLY A 19 10.76 5.75 12.83
C GLY A 19 11.00 5.63 11.33
N CYS A 20 10.73 4.45 10.77
CA CYS A 20 10.86 4.22 9.33
C CYS A 20 9.77 5.00 8.57
N PRO A 21 10.12 5.93 7.66
CA PRO A 21 9.13 6.71 6.91
C PRO A 21 8.29 5.85 5.97
N PHE A 22 8.82 4.75 5.48
CA PHE A 22 8.07 3.82 4.62
C PHE A 22 7.08 2.95 5.39
N CYS A 23 7.29 2.68 6.68
CA CYS A 23 6.26 2.12 7.54
C CYS A 23 5.09 3.10 7.67
N ARG A 24 5.38 4.37 7.99
CA ARG A 24 4.34 5.42 8.04
C ARG A 24 3.61 5.60 6.71
N MET A 25 4.32 5.49 5.60
CA MET A 25 3.72 5.54 4.26
C MET A 25 2.73 4.40 4.06
N ARG A 26 3.09 3.19 4.42
CA ARG A 26 2.20 2.02 4.37
C ARG A 26 0.97 2.22 5.25
N ASP A 27 1.17 2.60 6.50
CA ASP A 27 0.09 2.80 7.47
C ASP A 27 -0.88 3.90 7.00
N MET A 28 -0.35 4.99 6.45
CA MET A 28 -1.15 6.07 5.83
C MET A 28 -1.99 5.56 4.64
N LEU A 29 -1.39 4.76 3.76
CA LEU A 29 -2.09 4.21 2.60
C LEU A 29 -3.17 3.22 3.04
N GLU A 30 -2.88 2.39 4.02
CA GLU A 30 -3.81 1.42 4.61
C GLU A 30 -5.03 2.13 5.22
N ASP A 31 -4.80 3.17 6.02
CA ASP A 31 -5.85 4.00 6.61
C ASP A 31 -6.71 4.68 5.52
N ARG A 32 -6.08 5.28 4.52
CA ARG A 32 -6.77 5.94 3.41
C ARG A 32 -7.60 4.96 2.60
N MET A 33 -7.08 3.77 2.30
CA MET A 33 -7.81 2.76 1.53
C MET A 33 -9.02 2.22 2.29
N ALA A 34 -8.86 1.92 3.58
CA ALA A 34 -9.97 1.47 4.40
C ALA A 34 -11.06 2.56 4.53
N THR A 35 -10.66 3.83 4.68
CA THR A 35 -11.59 4.97 4.68
C THR A 35 -12.29 5.14 3.34
N TYR A 36 -11.56 5.04 2.24
CA TYR A 36 -12.08 5.18 0.88
C TYR A 36 -13.19 4.17 0.59
N ILE A 37 -12.94 2.87 0.82
CA ILE A 37 -13.92 1.82 0.51
C ILE A 37 -15.11 1.77 1.47
N THR A 38 -14.97 2.26 2.70
CA THR A 38 -16.08 2.37 3.65
C THR A 38 -16.85 3.69 3.52
N GLY A 39 -16.36 4.61 2.70
CA GLY A 39 -17.00 5.88 2.36
C GLY A 39 -17.85 5.79 1.09
N ALA A 40 -17.86 6.88 0.32
CA ALA A 40 -18.68 6.98 -0.91
C ALA A 40 -18.27 5.97 -2.00
N ALA A 41 -17.01 5.56 -2.04
CA ALA A 41 -16.48 4.65 -3.04
C ALA A 41 -17.17 3.27 -3.07
N MET A 42 -17.76 2.84 -1.96
CA MET A 42 -18.58 1.61 -1.95
C MET A 42 -19.76 1.65 -2.90
N MET A 43 -20.24 2.84 -3.29
CA MET A 43 -21.34 3.04 -4.25
C MET A 43 -20.86 3.07 -5.70
N GLU A 44 -19.55 3.17 -5.93
CA GLU A 44 -18.96 3.18 -7.27
C GLU A 44 -18.97 1.76 -7.87
N PRO A 45 -19.60 1.56 -9.04
CA PRO A 45 -19.70 0.23 -9.65
C PRO A 45 -18.35 -0.44 -9.89
N ASP A 46 -17.36 0.33 -10.37
CA ASP A 46 -16.02 -0.19 -10.68
C ASP A 46 -15.30 -0.64 -9.41
N VAL A 47 -15.42 0.10 -8.31
CA VAL A 47 -14.87 -0.28 -7.01
C VAL A 47 -15.53 -1.56 -6.48
N ARG A 48 -16.85 -1.67 -6.66
CA ARG A 48 -17.60 -2.88 -6.27
C ARG A 48 -17.17 -4.11 -7.05
N VAL A 49 -16.97 -3.98 -8.35
CA VAL A 49 -16.47 -5.07 -9.20
C VAL A 49 -15.10 -5.53 -8.73
N GLU A 50 -14.18 -4.59 -8.47
CA GLU A 50 -12.83 -4.93 -8.02
C GLU A 50 -12.79 -5.49 -6.60
N THR A 51 -13.55 -4.95 -5.66
CA THR A 51 -13.65 -5.50 -4.29
C THR A 51 -14.28 -6.89 -4.29
N ASN A 52 -15.26 -7.14 -5.15
CA ASN A 52 -15.85 -8.48 -5.32
C ASN A 52 -14.86 -9.46 -5.96
N ARG A 53 -14.04 -9.02 -6.90
CA ARG A 53 -13.02 -9.84 -7.59
C ARG A 53 -11.89 -10.23 -6.65
N LEU A 54 -11.35 -9.27 -5.88
CA LEU A 54 -10.14 -9.46 -5.06
C LEU A 54 -10.46 -9.93 -3.64
N GLY A 55 -11.59 -9.52 -3.09
CA GLY A 55 -11.92 -9.76 -1.69
C GLY A 55 -11.00 -8.98 -0.73
N PHE A 56 -10.93 -9.47 0.49
CA PHE A 56 -10.13 -8.88 1.57
C PHE A 56 -9.43 -9.98 2.38
N CYS A 57 -8.18 -9.78 2.75
CA CYS A 57 -7.51 -10.62 3.73
C CYS A 57 -8.10 -10.38 5.14
N THR A 58 -7.84 -11.27 6.07
CA THR A 58 -8.38 -11.22 7.44
C THR A 58 -8.05 -9.90 8.15
N GLU A 59 -6.82 -9.41 8.00
CA GLU A 59 -6.37 -8.16 8.62
C GLU A 59 -7.18 -6.96 8.12
N HIS A 60 -7.23 -6.77 6.80
CA HIS A 60 -7.95 -5.65 6.20
C HIS A 60 -9.47 -5.76 6.36
N PHE A 61 -9.99 -6.98 6.40
CA PHE A 61 -11.40 -7.19 6.72
C PHE A 61 -11.75 -6.71 8.15
N ASN A 62 -10.92 -7.04 9.13
CA ASN A 62 -11.08 -6.57 10.51
C ASN A 62 -10.96 -5.05 10.62
N GLN A 63 -10.06 -4.42 9.85
CA GLN A 63 -9.96 -2.96 9.80
C GLN A 63 -11.22 -2.31 9.23
N ILE A 64 -11.80 -2.86 8.16
CA ILE A 64 -13.07 -2.38 7.59
C ILE A 64 -14.20 -2.47 8.63
N LEU A 65 -14.28 -3.60 9.35
CA LEU A 65 -15.28 -3.80 10.41
C LEU A 65 -15.11 -2.78 11.54
N ALA A 66 -13.88 -2.49 11.95
CA ALA A 66 -13.56 -1.58 13.04
C ALA A 66 -13.92 -0.11 12.74
N ARG A 67 -14.03 0.28 11.47
CA ARG A 67 -14.38 1.65 11.07
C ARG A 67 -15.81 2.08 11.33
N GLY A 68 -16.67 1.16 11.73
CA GLY A 68 -18.00 1.46 12.25
C GLY A 68 -19.06 1.85 11.21
N SER A 69 -18.75 1.91 9.92
CA SER A 69 -19.72 2.16 8.85
C SER A 69 -20.51 0.89 8.52
N ARG A 70 -21.48 0.55 9.37
CA ARG A 70 -22.26 -0.69 9.28
C ARG A 70 -22.93 -0.87 7.92
N LEU A 71 -23.50 0.19 7.36
CA LEU A 71 -24.17 0.14 6.06
C LEU A 71 -23.15 -0.16 4.94
N SER A 72 -22.02 0.53 4.92
CA SER A 72 -20.97 0.32 3.91
C SER A 72 -20.45 -1.10 3.95
N VAL A 73 -20.16 -1.60 5.15
CA VAL A 73 -19.67 -2.97 5.33
C VAL A 73 -20.72 -4.00 4.89
N ALA A 74 -22.00 -3.80 5.25
CA ALA A 74 -23.08 -4.70 4.84
C ALA A 74 -23.22 -4.77 3.32
N LEU A 75 -23.19 -3.63 2.62
CA LEU A 75 -23.29 -3.58 1.15
C LEU A 75 -22.09 -4.21 0.46
N ILE A 76 -20.87 -3.98 0.97
CA ILE A 76 -19.65 -4.62 0.46
C ILE A 76 -19.77 -6.14 0.60
N LEU A 77 -20.15 -6.62 1.79
CA LEU A 77 -20.26 -8.04 2.09
C LEU A 77 -21.36 -8.72 1.30
N GLU A 78 -22.50 -8.10 1.12
CA GLU A 78 -23.62 -8.66 0.35
C GLU A 78 -23.15 -9.06 -1.05
N SER A 79 -22.52 -8.14 -1.78
CA SER A 79 -22.07 -8.42 -3.14
C SER A 79 -20.85 -9.35 -3.19
N LEU A 80 -19.91 -9.21 -2.27
CA LEU A 80 -18.75 -10.09 -2.17
C LEU A 80 -19.17 -11.55 -1.89
N LEU A 81 -20.05 -11.76 -0.91
CA LEU A 81 -20.54 -13.09 -0.57
C LEU A 81 -21.39 -13.71 -1.69
N ALA A 82 -22.17 -12.90 -2.43
CA ALA A 82 -22.87 -13.37 -3.61
C ALA A 82 -21.87 -13.89 -4.67
N THR A 83 -20.81 -13.13 -4.95
CA THR A 83 -19.77 -13.53 -5.90
C THR A 83 -19.01 -14.80 -5.43
N VAL A 84 -18.63 -14.86 -4.18
CA VAL A 84 -17.95 -16.05 -3.60
C VAL A 84 -18.85 -17.28 -3.67
N ARG A 85 -20.16 -17.11 -3.38
CA ARG A 85 -21.14 -18.20 -3.48
C ARG A 85 -21.22 -18.75 -4.89
N GLU A 86 -21.24 -17.91 -5.90
CA GLU A 86 -21.30 -18.34 -7.31
C GLU A 86 -20.04 -19.06 -7.76
N GLU A 87 -18.86 -18.59 -7.33
CA GLU A 87 -17.58 -19.13 -7.76
C GLU A 87 -17.14 -20.39 -7.00
N VAL A 88 -17.30 -20.38 -5.67
CA VAL A 88 -16.79 -21.45 -4.78
C VAL A 88 -17.87 -22.48 -4.44
N PHE A 89 -19.13 -22.08 -4.44
CA PHE A 89 -20.28 -22.95 -4.14
C PHE A 89 -21.31 -22.96 -5.26
N PRO A 90 -20.90 -23.20 -6.54
CA PRO A 90 -21.79 -23.12 -7.68
C PRO A 90 -22.89 -24.17 -7.60
N GLN A 91 -24.08 -23.80 -8.05
CA GLN A 91 -25.18 -24.76 -8.22
C GLN A 91 -24.98 -25.56 -9.53
N GLY A 92 -25.10 -26.88 -9.44
CA GLY A 92 -24.97 -27.77 -10.60
C GLY A 92 -23.63 -28.48 -10.71
N LYS A 93 -23.38 -29.13 -11.85
CA LYS A 93 -22.15 -29.92 -12.08
C LYS A 93 -21.02 -29.02 -12.59
N VAL A 94 -20.16 -28.60 -11.67
CA VAL A 94 -18.93 -27.86 -11.98
C VAL A 94 -17.70 -28.73 -11.65
N PRO A 95 -16.69 -28.80 -12.52
CA PRO A 95 -15.47 -29.56 -12.23
C PRO A 95 -14.80 -29.11 -10.92
N ALA A 96 -14.49 -30.05 -10.04
CA ALA A 96 -13.87 -29.77 -8.74
C ALA A 96 -12.59 -28.92 -8.87
N LYS A 97 -11.79 -29.12 -9.93
CA LYS A 97 -10.60 -28.33 -10.22
C LYS A 97 -10.89 -26.82 -10.34
N LYS A 98 -12.04 -26.45 -10.93
CA LYS A 98 -12.44 -25.03 -11.03
C LYS A 98 -12.81 -24.43 -9.66
N ILE A 99 -13.53 -25.22 -8.85
CA ILE A 99 -13.91 -24.80 -7.49
C ILE A 99 -12.66 -24.61 -6.61
N VAL A 100 -11.73 -25.54 -6.66
CA VAL A 100 -10.46 -25.47 -5.93
C VAL A 100 -9.65 -24.24 -6.38
N ALA A 101 -9.53 -24.00 -7.68
CA ALA A 101 -8.83 -22.83 -8.21
C ALA A 101 -9.48 -21.51 -7.75
N ALA A 102 -10.81 -21.42 -7.77
CA ALA A 102 -11.54 -20.25 -7.28
C ALA A 102 -11.32 -20.03 -5.77
N ALA A 103 -11.36 -21.11 -4.96
CA ALA A 103 -11.12 -21.03 -3.53
C ALA A 103 -9.69 -20.57 -3.19
N HIS A 104 -8.67 -21.04 -3.93
CA HIS A 104 -7.29 -20.57 -3.78
C HIS A 104 -7.13 -19.09 -4.18
N ALA A 105 -7.67 -18.70 -5.33
CA ALA A 105 -7.61 -17.31 -5.78
C ALA A 105 -8.20 -16.33 -4.75
N ARG A 106 -9.21 -16.74 -3.99
CA ARG A 106 -9.78 -15.93 -2.90
C ARG A 106 -8.88 -15.76 -1.69
N GLN A 107 -7.85 -16.59 -1.53
CA GLN A 107 -6.89 -16.52 -0.43
C GLN A 107 -5.63 -15.72 -0.81
N GLU A 108 -5.32 -15.61 -2.09
CA GLU A 108 -4.10 -15.02 -2.61
C GLU A 108 -4.22 -13.50 -2.85
N HIS A 109 -5.45 -12.98 -2.93
CA HIS A 109 -5.72 -11.60 -3.29
C HIS A 109 -6.41 -10.82 -2.17
N CYS A 110 -6.14 -9.50 -2.14
CA CYS A 110 -6.82 -8.56 -1.27
C CYS A 110 -6.82 -7.18 -1.94
N PHE A 111 -8.00 -6.59 -2.09
CA PHE A 111 -8.16 -5.27 -2.70
C PHE A 111 -7.28 -4.19 -2.03
N ILE A 112 -7.22 -4.18 -0.71
CA ILE A 112 -6.41 -3.18 0.02
C ILE A 112 -4.92 -3.47 -0.16
N CYS A 113 -4.46 -4.73 -0.02
CA CYS A 113 -3.04 -5.07 -0.21
C CYS A 113 -2.53 -4.65 -1.59
N GLU A 114 -3.25 -5.00 -2.65
CA GLU A 114 -2.84 -4.67 -4.03
C GLU A 114 -2.80 -3.15 -4.27
N ASN A 115 -3.76 -2.40 -3.70
CA ASN A 115 -3.74 -0.95 -3.80
C ASN A 115 -2.63 -0.30 -2.97
N ILE A 116 -2.30 -0.82 -1.79
CA ILE A 116 -1.17 -0.37 -0.98
C ILE A 116 0.13 -0.59 -1.75
N GLU A 117 0.35 -1.79 -2.29
CA GLU A 117 1.55 -2.12 -3.07
C GLU A 117 1.72 -1.17 -4.26
N LYS A 118 0.67 -1.00 -5.05
CA LYS A 118 0.65 -0.10 -6.21
C LYS A 118 0.94 1.35 -5.82
N ASN A 119 0.29 1.88 -4.80
CA ASN A 119 0.47 3.25 -4.36
C ASN A 119 1.83 3.46 -3.68
N THR A 120 2.34 2.48 -2.94
CA THR A 120 3.69 2.51 -2.38
C THR A 120 4.74 2.64 -3.48
N ALA A 121 4.62 1.88 -4.57
CA ALA A 121 5.52 1.99 -5.72
C ALA A 121 5.51 3.41 -6.33
N HIS A 122 4.33 4.02 -6.49
CA HIS A 122 4.21 5.40 -6.98
C HIS A 122 4.82 6.44 -6.03
N LEU A 123 4.57 6.31 -4.73
CA LEU A 123 5.15 7.23 -3.73
C LEU A 123 6.65 7.04 -3.59
N LEU A 124 7.16 5.82 -3.78
CA LEU A 124 8.59 5.55 -3.80
C LEU A 124 9.27 6.20 -5.03
N ASP A 125 8.68 6.09 -6.21
CA ASP A 125 9.17 6.80 -7.40
C ASP A 125 9.15 8.34 -7.19
N SER A 126 8.14 8.86 -6.50
CA SER A 126 8.06 10.28 -6.12
C SER A 126 9.15 10.66 -5.10
N THR A 127 9.42 9.79 -4.12
CA THR A 127 10.51 9.94 -3.15
C THR A 127 11.86 10.05 -3.85
N LEU A 128 12.13 9.17 -4.82
CA LEU A 128 13.37 9.19 -5.59
C LEU A 128 13.51 10.47 -6.43
N LYS A 129 12.43 10.95 -7.02
CA LYS A 129 12.42 12.22 -7.78
C LYS A 129 12.68 13.42 -6.86
N LEU A 130 12.01 13.51 -5.72
CA LEU A 130 12.23 14.56 -4.73
C LEU A 130 13.67 14.56 -4.24
N TRP A 131 14.19 13.39 -3.91
CA TRP A 131 15.59 13.27 -3.44
C TRP A 131 16.60 13.77 -4.51
N GLN A 132 16.31 13.61 -5.81
CA GLN A 132 17.18 14.09 -6.88
C GLN A 132 17.07 15.60 -7.10
N THR A 133 15.91 16.19 -6.89
CA THR A 133 15.56 17.55 -7.36
C THR A 133 15.38 18.58 -6.24
N ASP A 134 15.21 18.14 -4.99
CA ASP A 134 14.89 19.00 -3.85
C ASP A 134 15.93 18.81 -2.73
N GLU A 135 16.73 19.85 -2.48
CA GLU A 135 17.78 19.85 -1.45
C GLU A 135 17.21 19.77 -0.04
N GLU A 136 16.09 20.44 0.23
CA GLU A 136 15.45 20.42 1.54
C GLU A 136 14.93 19.01 1.84
N PHE A 137 14.37 18.33 0.82
CA PHE A 137 13.95 16.95 0.96
C PHE A 137 15.13 15.99 1.18
N ARG A 138 16.29 16.19 0.52
CA ARG A 138 17.50 15.41 0.81
C ARG A 138 17.93 15.53 2.27
N GLN A 139 17.89 16.75 2.82
CA GLN A 139 18.19 16.97 4.24
C GLN A 139 17.16 16.26 5.14
N LEU A 140 15.88 16.36 4.82
CA LEU A 140 14.81 15.68 5.55
C LEU A 140 14.96 14.15 5.49
N TYR A 141 15.32 13.60 4.34
CA TYR A 141 15.60 12.18 4.14
C TYR A 141 16.79 11.73 5.00
N SER A 142 17.90 12.49 5.02
CA SER A 142 19.10 12.16 5.79
C SER A 142 18.90 12.25 7.32
N GLN A 143 17.87 12.95 7.77
CA GLN A 143 17.52 13.10 9.18
C GLN A 143 16.61 11.99 9.71
N GLN A 144 16.21 11.04 8.87
CA GLN A 144 15.41 9.91 9.32
C GLN A 144 16.26 8.99 10.22
N PRO A 145 15.71 8.50 11.35
CA PRO A 145 16.47 7.70 12.30
C PRO A 145 16.92 6.35 11.70
N TYR A 146 16.09 5.73 10.87
CA TYR A 146 16.39 4.48 10.15
C TYR A 146 15.35 4.17 9.07
N ILE A 147 15.72 3.29 8.16
CA ILE A 147 14.79 2.52 7.32
C ILE A 147 14.84 1.06 7.79
N CYS A 148 13.69 0.43 8.07
CA CYS A 148 13.66 -0.96 8.46
C CYS A 148 14.11 -1.87 7.29
N LEU A 149 14.66 -3.03 7.60
CA LEU A 149 15.28 -3.92 6.62
C LEU A 149 14.36 -4.30 5.44
N PRO A 150 13.07 -4.64 5.63
CA PRO A 150 12.17 -4.92 4.50
C PRO A 150 12.02 -3.71 3.55
N HIS A 151 11.83 -2.50 4.09
CA HIS A 151 11.70 -1.31 3.28
C HIS A 151 13.04 -0.84 2.69
N TYR A 152 14.15 -1.13 3.33
CA TYR A 152 15.47 -0.85 2.77
C TYR A 152 15.71 -1.65 1.49
N GLY A 153 15.37 -2.95 1.47
CA GLY A 153 15.41 -3.77 0.26
C GLY A 153 14.58 -3.17 -0.88
N MET A 154 13.33 -2.80 -0.59
CA MET A 154 12.43 -2.15 -1.55
C MET A 154 13.01 -0.83 -2.10
N VAL A 155 13.60 -0.02 -1.23
CA VAL A 155 14.25 1.25 -1.61
C VAL A 155 15.46 1.02 -2.49
N LEU A 156 16.29 0.02 -2.19
CA LEU A 156 17.45 -0.35 -3.01
C LEU A 156 17.02 -0.80 -4.41
N GLU A 157 16.02 -1.67 -4.52
CA GLU A 157 15.49 -2.13 -5.79
C GLU A 157 14.99 -0.95 -6.65
N ALA A 158 14.23 -0.03 -6.05
CA ALA A 158 13.78 1.16 -6.76
C ALA A 158 14.95 2.08 -7.16
N ALA A 159 15.96 2.23 -6.29
CA ALA A 159 17.14 3.05 -6.53
C ALA A 159 18.03 2.49 -7.65
N MET A 160 17.94 1.21 -8.01
CA MET A 160 18.64 0.64 -9.17
C MET A 160 18.26 1.31 -10.49
N LYS A 161 17.12 1.99 -10.55
CA LYS A 161 16.70 2.82 -11.70
C LYS A 161 17.47 4.15 -11.77
N LEU A 162 18.17 4.55 -10.71
CA LEU A 162 18.92 5.79 -10.66
C LEU A 162 20.25 5.69 -11.45
N PRO A 163 20.78 6.83 -11.95
CA PRO A 163 22.11 6.85 -12.56
C PRO A 163 23.18 6.31 -11.61
N ARG A 164 24.17 5.58 -12.14
CA ARG A 164 25.25 4.93 -11.35
C ARG A 164 25.96 5.85 -10.36
N LYS A 165 26.03 7.15 -10.67
CA LYS A 165 26.68 8.16 -9.80
C LYS A 165 25.78 8.58 -8.63
N VAL A 166 24.45 8.47 -8.78
CA VAL A 166 23.45 8.90 -7.79
C VAL A 166 23.12 7.78 -6.81
N PHE A 167 23.04 6.55 -7.29
CA PHE A 167 22.72 5.37 -6.50
C PHE A 167 23.53 5.26 -5.19
N PRO A 168 24.88 5.35 -5.18
CA PRO A 168 25.65 5.25 -3.93
C PRO A 168 25.32 6.37 -2.95
N LEU A 169 25.11 7.59 -3.43
CA LEU A 169 24.82 8.76 -2.58
C LEU A 169 23.47 8.59 -1.86
N PHE A 170 22.49 8.05 -2.57
CA PHE A 170 21.18 7.75 -1.98
C PHE A 170 21.26 6.64 -0.92
N CYS A 171 22.03 5.58 -1.18
CA CYS A 171 22.16 4.43 -0.28
C CYS A 171 23.08 4.71 0.90
N LEU A 172 24.16 5.50 0.71
CA LEU A 172 25.17 5.79 1.75
C LEU A 172 24.64 6.66 2.89
N LEU A 173 23.54 7.40 2.71
CA LEU A 173 22.92 8.17 3.79
C LEU A 173 22.54 7.31 5.01
N TYR A 174 22.38 5.99 4.83
CA TYR A 174 22.02 5.04 5.89
C TYR A 174 23.16 4.14 6.35
N THR A 175 24.31 4.19 5.70
CA THR A 175 25.50 3.39 6.06
C THR A 175 26.58 4.22 6.78
N SER A 176 26.34 5.51 6.99
CA SER A 176 27.24 6.33 7.78
C SER A 176 27.19 5.89 9.25
N PRO A 177 28.33 5.59 9.91
CA PRO A 177 28.34 5.25 11.31
C PRO A 177 27.70 6.37 12.14
N SER A 178 26.90 5.96 13.13
CA SER A 178 26.30 6.91 14.07
C SER A 178 27.38 7.79 14.67
N PRO A 179 27.17 9.12 14.84
CA PRO A 179 28.13 10.00 15.51
C PRO A 179 28.34 9.67 17.00
N ARG A 180 27.97 8.50 17.46
CA ARG A 180 28.04 8.04 18.86
C ARG A 180 29.01 6.88 19.09
N ASP A 181 29.91 6.61 18.15
CA ASP A 181 31.04 5.70 18.34
C ASP A 181 32.36 6.48 18.46
#